data_e6a8b75f6ed1c2d833a7edeb2ed811f8
#
_entry.id   e6a8b75f6ed1c2d833a7edeb2ed811f8
#
_cell.length_a   1.000
_cell.length_b   1.000
_cell.length_c   1.000
_cell.angle_alpha   90.00
_cell.angle_beta   90.00
_cell.angle_gamma   90.00
#
_symmetry.space_group_name_H-M   'P 1'
#
loop_
_entity.id
_entity.type
_entity.pdbx_description
1 polymer ?
#
loop_
_entity_poly.entity_id
_entity_poly.type
_entity_poly.pdbx_seq_one_letter_code
_entity_poly.pdbx_strand_id
1 'polypeptide(L)'
;MISISNLVFRMKKNAVGLATIAILSSMVLVTLVGAASIYAGKKDYLMSAAPHDYSVSGNKVDLTSTKKLMDDFLIKTGEQANEEVAVSYLFFGIKNQETNKLTVFTKNERKVVPKSIVLVFSQETFKQLTGKELNLSSNQIALYTKNKTLKTQKSLSIDGKNYQIHRQLGDFINKKVPNIYKIIVSDYSYLVVPDIKIFESSMKGTSIAQATYVGVNVKDPTHDAKKNLDLLDQIAGEATKQLDGQTPGVPESYFSANSRYDAEGMVNGFVGGTFFIGIFLSIIFMLGTVLVIYYKQISEGYEDRERFV
;
A
#
# COMPACT_ATOMS: atom_id res chain seq x y z
N MET A 1 -19.46 62.18 -12.43
CA MET A 1 -18.39 61.56 -11.63
C MET A 1 -18.97 60.27 -11.03
N ILE A 2 -18.76 59.14 -11.66
CA ILE A 2 -19.20 57.86 -11.12
C ILE A 2 -18.33 57.61 -9.88
N SER A 3 -18.96 57.68 -8.74
CA SER A 3 -18.29 57.60 -7.45
C SER A 3 -17.52 56.27 -7.35
N ILE A 4 -16.24 56.33 -7.01
CA ILE A 4 -15.38 55.19 -6.68
C ILE A 4 -16.07 54.23 -5.67
N SER A 5 -16.89 54.83 -4.79
CA SER A 5 -17.75 54.11 -3.84
C SER A 5 -18.73 53.13 -4.52
N ASN A 6 -19.35 53.54 -5.64
CA ASN A 6 -20.27 52.68 -6.40
C ASN A 6 -19.54 51.53 -7.08
N LEU A 7 -18.31 51.75 -7.54
CA LEU A 7 -17.48 50.71 -8.13
C LEU A 7 -17.05 49.67 -7.10
N VAL A 8 -16.61 50.12 -5.91
CA VAL A 8 -16.24 49.24 -4.80
C VAL A 8 -17.43 48.42 -4.29
N PHE A 9 -18.63 49.03 -4.20
CA PHE A 9 -19.81 48.31 -3.80
C PHE A 9 -20.21 47.22 -4.81
N ARG A 10 -20.17 47.51 -6.11
CA ARG A 10 -20.41 46.55 -7.19
C ARG A 10 -19.36 45.43 -7.16
N MET A 11 -18.09 45.75 -6.96
CA MET A 11 -17.04 44.72 -6.83
C MET A 11 -17.28 43.81 -5.64
N LYS A 12 -17.64 44.34 -4.46
CA LYS A 12 -17.99 43.53 -3.28
C LYS A 12 -19.17 42.59 -3.53
N LYS A 13 -20.22 43.08 -4.15
CA LYS A 13 -21.43 42.30 -4.46
C LYS A 13 -21.14 41.21 -5.47
N ASN A 14 -20.31 41.48 -6.48
CA ASN A 14 -19.90 40.53 -7.50
C ASN A 14 -18.83 39.53 -7.00
N ALA A 15 -18.03 39.91 -6.02
CA ALA A 15 -16.97 39.08 -5.46
C ALA A 15 -17.52 37.77 -4.83
N VAL A 16 -18.65 37.84 -4.13
CA VAL A 16 -19.26 36.65 -3.51
C VAL A 16 -19.71 35.64 -4.57
N GLY A 17 -20.40 36.12 -5.63
CA GLY A 17 -20.83 35.24 -6.72
C GLY A 17 -19.68 34.63 -7.47
N LEU A 18 -18.61 35.40 -7.78
CA LEU A 18 -17.40 34.91 -8.42
C LEU A 18 -16.65 33.89 -7.53
N ALA A 19 -16.54 34.16 -6.23
CA ALA A 19 -15.95 33.25 -5.27
C ALA A 19 -16.73 31.92 -5.20
N THR A 20 -18.08 31.98 -5.15
CA THR A 20 -18.88 30.75 -5.14
C THR A 20 -18.71 29.94 -6.42
N ILE A 21 -18.70 30.58 -7.61
CA ILE A 21 -18.42 29.89 -8.89
C ILE A 21 -17.03 29.28 -8.89
N ALA A 22 -16.02 30.00 -8.42
CA ALA A 22 -14.63 29.50 -8.35
C ALA A 22 -14.52 28.28 -7.43
N ILE A 23 -15.18 28.33 -6.25
CA ILE A 23 -15.20 27.20 -5.30
C ILE A 23 -15.91 25.99 -5.92
N LEU A 24 -17.11 26.16 -6.47
CA LEU A 24 -17.86 25.06 -7.09
C LEU A 24 -17.10 24.46 -8.28
N SER A 25 -16.52 25.28 -9.14
CA SER A 25 -15.71 24.82 -10.28
C SER A 25 -14.46 24.07 -9.83
N SER A 26 -13.78 24.53 -8.77
CA SER A 26 -12.64 23.82 -8.22
C SER A 26 -13.04 22.48 -7.60
N MET A 27 -14.20 22.39 -6.95
CA MET A 27 -14.74 21.12 -6.45
C MET A 27 -15.02 20.12 -7.57
N VAL A 28 -15.59 20.58 -8.71
CA VAL A 28 -15.76 19.72 -9.91
C VAL A 28 -14.43 19.16 -10.36
N LEU A 29 -13.42 20.02 -10.52
CA LEU A 29 -12.09 19.57 -10.95
C LEU A 29 -11.43 18.59 -9.98
N VAL A 30 -11.46 18.91 -8.68
CA VAL A 30 -10.87 18.05 -7.64
C VAL A 30 -11.54 16.68 -7.60
N THR A 31 -12.87 16.62 -7.67
CA THR A 31 -13.60 15.34 -7.64
C THR A 31 -13.35 14.50 -8.89
N LEU A 32 -13.37 15.11 -10.08
CA LEU A 32 -13.09 14.41 -11.33
C LEU A 32 -11.63 13.90 -11.39
N VAL A 33 -10.67 14.78 -11.12
CA VAL A 33 -9.25 14.42 -11.17
C VAL A 33 -8.92 13.37 -10.10
N GLY A 34 -9.48 13.52 -8.88
CA GLY A 34 -9.33 12.56 -7.81
C GLY A 34 -9.86 11.17 -8.19
N ALA A 35 -11.10 11.10 -8.68
CA ALA A 35 -11.72 9.85 -9.11
C ALA A 35 -10.95 9.19 -10.28
N ALA A 36 -10.55 9.98 -11.28
CA ALA A 36 -9.75 9.49 -12.41
C ALA A 36 -8.36 8.98 -11.97
N SER A 37 -7.72 9.65 -11.02
CA SER A 37 -6.41 9.25 -10.49
C SER A 37 -6.49 7.92 -9.73
N ILE A 38 -7.53 7.71 -8.93
CA ILE A 38 -7.78 6.44 -8.23
C ILE A 38 -8.00 5.32 -9.25
N TYR A 39 -8.81 5.57 -10.27
CA TYR A 39 -9.06 4.59 -11.33
C TYR A 39 -7.80 4.23 -12.12
N ALA A 40 -6.99 5.22 -12.49
CA ALA A 40 -5.73 5.01 -13.21
C ALA A 40 -4.70 4.22 -12.36
N GLY A 41 -4.65 4.45 -11.05
CA GLY A 41 -3.76 3.75 -10.11
C GLY A 41 -4.17 2.32 -9.76
N LYS A 42 -5.39 1.88 -10.12
CA LYS A 42 -5.97 0.60 -9.74
C LYS A 42 -5.07 -0.60 -10.05
N LYS A 43 -4.53 -0.66 -11.28
CA LYS A 43 -3.68 -1.79 -11.72
C LYS A 43 -2.38 -1.89 -10.90
N ASP A 44 -1.73 -0.76 -10.65
CA ASP A 44 -0.49 -0.75 -9.87
C ASP A 44 -0.76 -1.10 -8.40
N TYR A 45 -1.89 -0.66 -7.86
CA TYR A 45 -2.35 -1.06 -6.53
C TYR A 45 -2.55 -2.57 -6.43
N LEU A 46 -3.33 -3.15 -7.37
CA LEU A 46 -3.64 -4.58 -7.40
C LEU A 46 -2.35 -5.41 -7.51
N MET A 47 -1.46 -5.07 -8.44
CA MET A 47 -0.18 -5.77 -8.62
C MET A 47 0.79 -5.61 -7.43
N SER A 48 0.59 -4.60 -6.59
CA SER A 48 1.35 -4.44 -5.35
C SER A 48 0.74 -5.22 -4.19
N ALA A 49 -0.58 -5.34 -4.13
CA ALA A 49 -1.29 -6.05 -3.07
C ALA A 49 -1.35 -7.56 -3.32
N ALA A 50 -1.64 -7.98 -4.56
CA ALA A 50 -1.73 -9.37 -4.98
C ALA A 50 -0.94 -9.58 -6.28
N PRO A 51 0.39 -9.72 -6.21
CA PRO A 51 1.24 -9.83 -7.40
C PRO A 51 1.05 -11.15 -8.16
N HIS A 52 0.55 -12.20 -7.53
CA HIS A 52 0.35 -13.52 -8.12
C HIS A 52 -1.12 -13.93 -8.11
N ASP A 53 -1.48 -14.87 -9.00
CA ASP A 53 -2.84 -15.36 -9.12
C ASP A 53 -3.32 -16.03 -7.84
N TYR A 54 -2.47 -16.89 -7.25
CA TYR A 54 -2.67 -17.49 -5.93
C TYR A 54 -1.43 -17.30 -5.07
N SER A 55 -1.61 -17.10 -3.78
CA SER A 55 -0.49 -16.98 -2.85
C SER A 55 -0.84 -17.45 -1.45
N VAL A 56 0.17 -17.97 -0.75
CA VAL A 56 0.13 -18.28 0.67
C VAL A 56 1.20 -17.47 1.37
N SER A 57 0.81 -16.78 2.43
CA SER A 57 1.73 -16.11 3.34
C SER A 57 1.74 -16.82 4.68
N GLY A 58 2.91 -16.98 5.27
CA GLY A 58 3.08 -17.54 6.60
C GLY A 58 3.66 -16.52 7.57
N ASN A 59 3.15 -16.49 8.79
CA ASN A 59 3.70 -15.71 9.89
C ASN A 59 4.31 -16.63 10.93
N LYS A 60 5.60 -16.44 11.26
CA LYS A 60 6.40 -17.28 12.16
C LYS A 60 6.40 -18.78 11.77
N VAL A 61 6.38 -19.06 10.48
CA VAL A 61 6.48 -20.40 9.91
C VAL A 61 7.62 -20.45 8.90
N ASP A 62 8.17 -21.63 8.66
CA ASP A 62 9.25 -21.81 7.71
C ASP A 62 8.75 -21.82 6.26
N LEU A 63 9.66 -21.50 5.33
CA LEU A 63 9.33 -21.42 3.90
C LEU A 63 8.98 -22.80 3.31
N THR A 64 9.56 -23.86 3.82
CA THR A 64 9.29 -25.23 3.33
C THR A 64 7.85 -25.62 3.58
N SER A 65 7.34 -25.34 4.80
CA SER A 65 5.93 -25.56 5.15
C SER A 65 4.99 -24.73 4.27
N THR A 66 5.34 -23.47 4.01
CA THR A 66 4.53 -22.61 3.14
C THR A 66 4.51 -23.10 1.68
N LYS A 67 5.66 -23.57 1.17
CA LYS A 67 5.75 -24.19 -0.16
C LYS A 67 4.90 -25.44 -0.26
N LYS A 68 4.98 -26.33 0.74
CA LYS A 68 4.18 -27.55 0.77
C LYS A 68 2.69 -27.27 0.64
N LEU A 69 2.17 -26.23 1.31
CA LEU A 69 0.76 -25.86 1.17
C LEU A 69 0.41 -25.44 -0.25
N MET A 70 1.27 -24.70 -0.92
CA MET A 70 1.07 -24.32 -2.32
C MET A 70 1.15 -25.52 -3.25
N ASP A 71 2.11 -26.43 -3.04
CA ASP A 71 2.23 -27.67 -3.81
C ASP A 71 0.99 -28.56 -3.64
N ASP A 72 0.50 -28.75 -2.41
CA ASP A 72 -0.73 -29.48 -2.11
C ASP A 72 -1.97 -28.88 -2.81
N PHE A 73 -2.03 -27.54 -2.85
CA PHE A 73 -3.08 -26.82 -3.57
C PHE A 73 -3.01 -27.08 -5.09
N LEU A 74 -1.83 -26.93 -5.70
CA LEU A 74 -1.63 -27.17 -7.14
C LEU A 74 -1.96 -28.60 -7.53
N ILE A 75 -1.58 -29.58 -6.71
CA ILE A 75 -1.91 -31.00 -6.93
C ILE A 75 -3.42 -31.22 -6.87
N LYS A 76 -4.11 -30.66 -5.86
CA LYS A 76 -5.56 -30.85 -5.67
C LYS A 76 -6.41 -30.17 -6.74
N THR A 77 -5.94 -29.04 -7.27
CA THR A 77 -6.64 -28.30 -8.33
C THR A 77 -6.29 -28.76 -9.74
N GLY A 78 -5.15 -29.44 -9.92
CA GLY A 78 -4.59 -29.77 -11.23
C GLY A 78 -4.02 -28.56 -11.98
N GLU A 79 -3.89 -27.41 -11.31
CA GLU A 79 -3.33 -26.19 -11.90
C GLU A 79 -1.82 -26.33 -12.14
N GLN A 80 -1.35 -25.72 -13.22
CA GLN A 80 0.07 -25.69 -13.57
C GLN A 80 0.63 -24.30 -13.34
N ALA A 81 1.59 -24.17 -12.44
CA ALA A 81 2.31 -22.93 -12.20
C ALA A 81 3.22 -22.59 -13.39
N ASN A 82 3.08 -21.36 -13.92
CA ASN A 82 3.98 -20.81 -14.95
C ASN A 82 5.15 -20.05 -14.32
N GLU A 83 4.91 -19.46 -13.15
CA GLU A 83 5.87 -18.67 -12.39
C GLU A 83 5.64 -18.92 -10.91
N GLU A 84 6.72 -19.10 -10.16
CA GLU A 84 6.68 -19.23 -8.70
C GLU A 84 7.66 -18.23 -8.08
N VAL A 85 7.21 -17.53 -7.06
CA VAL A 85 8.05 -16.74 -6.16
C VAL A 85 7.89 -17.27 -4.76
N ALA A 86 9.00 -17.72 -4.15
CA ALA A 86 9.02 -18.23 -2.79
C ALA A 86 10.11 -17.54 -2.00
N VAL A 87 9.74 -16.78 -0.97
CA VAL A 87 10.69 -15.98 -0.19
C VAL A 87 10.37 -16.02 1.30
N SER A 88 11.45 -15.89 2.10
CA SER A 88 11.37 -15.63 3.54
C SER A 88 12.02 -14.30 3.84
N TYR A 89 11.41 -13.54 4.74
CA TYR A 89 11.90 -12.23 5.19
C TYR A 89 11.51 -11.98 6.64
N LEU A 90 12.23 -11.07 7.28
CA LEU A 90 11.85 -10.55 8.59
C LEU A 90 11.16 -9.20 8.42
N PHE A 91 10.31 -8.87 9.38
CA PHE A 91 9.76 -7.52 9.46
C PHE A 91 9.66 -7.04 10.89
N PHE A 92 9.78 -5.73 11.06
CA PHE A 92 9.64 -5.08 12.36
C PHE A 92 9.15 -3.64 12.22
N GLY A 93 8.44 -3.18 13.25
CA GLY A 93 8.01 -1.79 13.37
C GLY A 93 9.08 -0.91 13.99
N ILE A 94 9.15 0.33 13.54
CA ILE A 94 10.02 1.36 14.12
C ILE A 94 9.22 2.13 15.17
N LYS A 95 9.76 2.16 16.40
CA LYS A 95 9.24 2.94 17.52
C LYS A 95 9.66 4.41 17.44
N ASN A 96 10.95 4.63 17.18
CA ASN A 96 11.53 5.96 17.03
C ASN A 96 12.62 5.97 15.96
N GLN A 97 12.71 7.08 15.24
CA GLN A 97 13.73 7.31 14.22
C GLN A 97 14.38 8.68 14.46
N GLU A 98 15.68 8.67 14.67
CA GLU A 98 16.53 9.85 14.78
C GLU A 98 17.58 9.77 13.68
N THR A 99 17.61 10.73 12.76
CA THR A 99 18.55 10.81 11.63
C THR A 99 18.92 9.44 11.02
N ASN A 100 19.91 8.74 11.62
CA ASN A 100 20.39 7.41 11.19
C ASN A 100 20.25 6.33 12.29
N LYS A 101 19.43 6.58 13.32
CA LYS A 101 19.15 5.60 14.39
C LYS A 101 17.71 5.16 14.33
N LEU A 102 17.49 3.86 14.27
CA LEU A 102 16.19 3.22 14.35
C LEU A 102 16.09 2.48 15.68
N THR A 103 15.06 2.80 16.45
CA THR A 103 14.69 2.05 17.65
C THR A 103 13.50 1.17 17.32
N VAL A 104 13.62 -0.12 17.61
CA VAL A 104 12.61 -1.14 17.31
C VAL A 104 11.71 -1.34 18.54
N PHE A 105 10.45 -1.70 18.32
CA PHE A 105 9.56 -2.10 19.41
C PHE A 105 10.07 -3.35 20.12
N THR A 106 9.97 -3.38 21.43
CA THR A 106 10.21 -4.59 22.23
C THR A 106 9.01 -5.55 22.16
N LYS A 107 9.20 -6.82 22.54
CA LYS A 107 8.12 -7.82 22.53
C LYS A 107 6.89 -7.39 23.37
N ASN A 108 7.12 -6.61 24.43
CA ASN A 108 6.06 -6.16 25.34
C ASN A 108 5.27 -4.95 24.80
N GLU A 109 5.78 -4.26 23.77
CA GLU A 109 5.16 -3.05 23.17
C GLU A 109 4.32 -3.34 21.92
N ARG A 110 3.95 -4.59 21.68
CA ARG A 110 3.28 -5.10 20.46
C ARG A 110 1.92 -4.49 20.11
N LYS A 111 1.30 -3.74 21.01
CA LYS A 111 -0.06 -3.20 20.84
C LYS A 111 -0.13 -1.90 20.03
N VAL A 112 0.99 -1.36 19.59
CA VAL A 112 1.02 -0.07 18.87
C VAL A 112 1.23 -0.32 17.40
N VAL A 113 0.35 0.26 16.56
CA VAL A 113 0.53 0.24 15.10
C VAL A 113 1.73 1.12 14.76
N PRO A 114 2.80 0.57 14.17
CA PRO A 114 3.99 1.35 13.83
C PRO A 114 3.69 2.34 12.71
N LYS A 115 4.28 3.52 12.78
CA LYS A 115 4.21 4.51 11.69
C LYS A 115 5.15 4.17 10.53
N SER A 116 6.18 3.38 10.81
CA SER A 116 7.18 2.94 9.85
C SER A 116 7.51 1.47 10.06
N ILE A 117 7.69 0.74 8.97
CA ILE A 117 8.01 -0.70 8.95
C ILE A 117 9.27 -0.95 8.12
N VAL A 118 10.08 -1.88 8.58
CA VAL A 118 11.25 -2.37 7.87
C VAL A 118 11.06 -3.84 7.53
N LEU A 119 11.27 -4.18 6.26
CA LEU A 119 11.36 -5.56 5.78
C LEU A 119 12.83 -5.89 5.53
N VAL A 120 13.27 -7.05 6.00
CA VAL A 120 14.67 -7.50 5.90
C VAL A 120 14.75 -8.77 5.07
N PHE A 121 15.56 -8.72 4.05
CA PHE A 121 15.81 -9.82 3.11
C PHE A 121 17.28 -10.27 3.20
N SER A 122 17.55 -11.54 2.93
CA SER A 122 18.92 -11.97 2.71
C SER A 122 19.42 -11.51 1.34
N GLN A 123 20.73 -11.41 1.17
CA GLN A 123 21.33 -11.17 -0.15
C GLN A 123 21.00 -12.28 -1.17
N GLU A 124 20.77 -13.50 -0.70
CA GLU A 124 20.33 -14.62 -1.52
C GLU A 124 18.90 -14.40 -2.05
N THR A 125 17.97 -14.00 -1.18
CA THR A 125 16.61 -13.60 -1.59
C THR A 125 16.63 -12.43 -2.55
N PHE A 126 17.49 -11.44 -2.32
CA PHE A 126 17.66 -10.33 -3.25
C PHE A 126 18.14 -10.81 -4.63
N LYS A 127 19.13 -11.72 -4.70
CA LYS A 127 19.59 -12.34 -5.95
C LYS A 127 18.46 -13.09 -6.65
N GLN A 128 17.69 -13.89 -5.92
CA GLN A 128 16.52 -14.60 -6.45
C GLN A 128 15.49 -13.65 -7.06
N LEU A 129 15.15 -12.56 -6.37
CA LEU A 129 14.14 -11.61 -6.82
C LEU A 129 14.60 -10.72 -7.98
N THR A 130 15.90 -10.38 -8.07
CA THR A 130 16.40 -9.37 -9.01
C THR A 130 17.32 -9.90 -10.09
N GLY A 131 17.87 -11.10 -9.91
CA GLY A 131 18.98 -11.66 -10.72
C GLY A 131 20.33 -10.98 -10.48
N LYS A 132 20.42 -10.01 -9.52
CA LYS A 132 21.64 -9.24 -9.24
C LYS A 132 22.28 -9.71 -7.94
N GLU A 133 23.60 -9.73 -7.91
CA GLU A 133 24.36 -10.07 -6.70
C GLU A 133 24.73 -8.83 -5.88
N LEU A 134 24.73 -9.05 -4.57
CA LEU A 134 25.24 -8.10 -3.58
C LEU A 134 26.28 -8.86 -2.75
N ASN A 135 27.54 -8.41 -2.78
CA ASN A 135 28.60 -8.99 -1.97
C ASN A 135 28.74 -8.15 -0.69
N LEU A 136 27.86 -8.40 0.27
CA LEU A 136 27.83 -7.68 1.54
C LEU A 136 28.69 -8.36 2.58
N SER A 137 29.53 -7.59 3.28
CA SER A 137 30.25 -8.04 4.48
C SER A 137 29.32 -8.05 5.69
N SER A 138 29.73 -8.70 6.78
CA SER A 138 28.88 -8.94 7.97
C SER A 138 28.29 -7.69 8.62
N ASN A 139 28.94 -6.53 8.48
CA ASN A 139 28.49 -5.23 8.99
C ASN A 139 27.90 -4.31 7.91
N GLN A 140 27.73 -4.81 6.69
CA GLN A 140 27.17 -4.06 5.58
C GLN A 140 25.72 -4.42 5.31
N ILE A 141 24.97 -3.43 4.86
CA ILE A 141 23.58 -3.59 4.40
C ILE A 141 23.39 -2.87 3.07
N ALA A 142 22.41 -3.29 2.29
CA ALA A 142 21.88 -2.48 1.22
C ALA A 142 20.47 -2.00 1.60
N LEU A 143 20.13 -0.75 1.27
CA LEU A 143 18.94 -0.07 1.77
C LEU A 143 18.07 0.45 0.63
N TYR A 144 16.79 0.15 0.66
CA TYR A 144 15.75 0.91 -0.03
C TYR A 144 14.91 1.67 1.00
N THR A 145 14.69 2.94 0.79
CA THR A 145 13.81 3.73 1.66
C THR A 145 13.17 4.89 0.90
N LYS A 146 11.95 5.24 1.29
CA LYS A 146 11.29 6.50 0.88
C LYS A 146 11.65 7.66 1.79
N ASN A 147 12.16 7.38 2.97
CA ASN A 147 12.57 8.41 3.93
C ASN A 147 13.75 9.21 3.40
N LYS A 148 13.54 10.51 3.18
CA LYS A 148 14.55 11.42 2.61
C LYS A 148 15.81 11.51 3.48
N THR A 149 15.65 11.47 4.80
CA THR A 149 16.76 11.56 5.76
C THR A 149 17.63 10.31 5.70
N LEU A 150 17.03 9.12 5.70
CA LEU A 150 17.77 7.84 5.60
C LEU A 150 18.46 7.67 4.25
N LYS A 151 17.89 8.20 3.18
CA LYS A 151 18.42 8.08 1.82
C LYS A 151 19.83 8.67 1.65
N THR A 152 20.17 9.66 2.47
CA THR A 152 21.47 10.35 2.41
C THR A 152 22.51 9.80 3.37
N GLN A 153 22.12 8.85 4.23
CA GLN A 153 23.02 8.30 5.24
C GLN A 153 23.99 7.26 4.65
N LYS A 154 25.19 7.21 5.20
CA LYS A 154 26.23 6.21 4.88
C LYS A 154 26.24 5.04 5.89
N SER A 155 25.60 5.23 7.03
CA SER A 155 25.48 4.21 8.07
C SER A 155 24.09 4.28 8.71
N LEU A 156 23.65 3.15 9.26
CA LEU A 156 22.38 3.01 9.94
C LEU A 156 22.59 2.25 11.26
N SER A 157 22.17 2.83 12.35
CA SER A 157 22.13 2.17 13.64
C SER A 157 20.74 1.58 13.88
N ILE A 158 20.65 0.32 14.15
CA ILE A 158 19.40 -0.38 14.45
C ILE A 158 19.54 -0.98 15.85
N ASP A 159 18.78 -0.46 16.78
CA ASP A 159 18.79 -0.87 18.20
C ASP A 159 20.22 -0.92 18.80
N GLY A 160 21.02 0.12 18.50
CA GLY A 160 22.39 0.27 18.98
C GLY A 160 23.46 -0.46 18.14
N LYS A 161 23.08 -1.25 17.13
CA LYS A 161 24.03 -1.90 16.22
C LYS A 161 24.22 -1.07 14.97
N ASN A 162 25.49 -0.84 14.61
CA ASN A 162 25.86 0.01 13.48
C ASN A 162 26.14 -0.84 12.24
N TYR A 163 25.48 -0.50 11.15
CA TYR A 163 25.66 -1.10 9.83
C TYR A 163 26.11 -0.03 8.85
N GLN A 164 27.04 -0.37 7.97
CA GLN A 164 27.42 0.48 6.84
C GLN A 164 26.46 0.26 5.67
N ILE A 165 25.96 1.34 5.09
CA ILE A 165 25.12 1.26 3.90
C ILE A 165 26.03 1.14 2.69
N HIS A 166 26.18 -0.08 2.17
CA HIS A 166 26.98 -0.39 0.98
C HIS A 166 26.38 0.21 -0.29
N ARG A 167 25.04 0.12 -0.43
CA ARG A 167 24.33 0.60 -1.61
C ARG A 167 22.90 1.04 -1.28
N GLN A 168 22.46 2.12 -1.93
CA GLN A 168 21.04 2.46 -2.00
C GLN A 168 20.39 1.65 -3.14
N LEU A 169 19.24 1.05 -2.87
CA LEU A 169 18.51 0.19 -3.80
C LEU A 169 17.29 0.90 -4.39
N GLY A 170 16.81 0.43 -5.53
CA GLY A 170 15.45 0.67 -6.01
C GLY A 170 14.43 -0.24 -5.31
N ASP A 171 13.14 -0.07 -5.61
CA ASP A 171 12.05 -0.93 -5.11
C ASP A 171 12.12 -2.32 -5.79
N PHE A 172 12.89 -3.22 -5.21
CA PHE A 172 13.19 -4.53 -5.80
C PHE A 172 12.14 -5.60 -5.55
N ILE A 173 11.23 -5.38 -4.59
CA ILE A 173 10.12 -6.31 -4.33
C ILE A 173 8.84 -5.94 -5.08
N ASN A 174 8.84 -4.81 -5.79
CA ASN A 174 7.65 -4.32 -6.49
C ASN A 174 7.11 -5.36 -7.48
N LYS A 175 5.82 -5.65 -7.37
CA LYS A 175 5.11 -6.66 -8.19
C LYS A 175 5.62 -8.11 -8.07
N LYS A 176 6.43 -8.42 -7.05
CA LYS A 176 6.97 -9.78 -6.79
C LYS A 176 6.59 -10.32 -5.43
N VAL A 177 6.54 -9.45 -4.42
CA VAL A 177 6.12 -9.80 -3.07
C VAL A 177 5.05 -8.79 -2.65
N PRO A 178 3.94 -9.23 -2.05
CA PRO A 178 2.91 -8.32 -1.58
C PRO A 178 3.49 -7.28 -0.64
N ASN A 179 3.14 -6.03 -0.86
CA ASN A 179 3.54 -4.95 0.03
C ASN A 179 2.34 -4.12 0.45
N ILE A 180 1.53 -4.70 1.33
CA ILE A 180 0.39 -4.03 1.95
C ILE A 180 0.83 -2.82 2.79
N TYR A 181 2.07 -2.81 3.26
CA TYR A 181 2.60 -1.70 4.05
C TYR A 181 2.70 -0.38 3.27
N LYS A 182 2.79 -0.44 1.93
CA LYS A 182 2.69 0.77 1.08
C LYS A 182 1.41 1.58 1.32
N ILE A 183 0.40 0.93 1.88
CA ILE A 183 -0.95 1.50 2.06
C ILE A 183 -1.21 1.83 3.52
N ILE A 184 -0.73 0.98 4.43
CA ILE A 184 -1.07 1.03 5.86
C ILE A 184 -0.16 1.99 6.63
N VAL A 185 1.11 2.12 6.23
CA VAL A 185 2.09 2.95 6.93
C VAL A 185 2.59 4.10 6.07
N SER A 186 2.90 5.21 6.74
CA SER A 186 3.41 6.41 6.06
C SER A 186 4.82 6.23 5.51
N ASP A 187 5.62 5.34 6.10
CA ASP A 187 7.00 5.10 5.72
C ASP A 187 7.36 3.61 5.80
N TYR A 188 8.10 3.13 4.82
CA TYR A 188 8.61 1.75 4.79
C TYR A 188 10.00 1.71 4.15
N SER A 189 10.80 0.74 4.61
CA SER A 189 12.15 0.52 4.12
C SER A 189 12.42 -0.97 3.92
N TYR A 190 13.30 -1.30 3.00
CA TYR A 190 13.80 -2.66 2.81
C TYR A 190 15.28 -2.68 3.11
N LEU A 191 15.70 -3.63 3.90
CA LEU A 191 17.09 -3.93 4.16
C LEU A 191 17.47 -5.23 3.47
N VAL A 192 18.63 -5.26 2.84
CA VAL A 192 19.26 -6.51 2.44
C VAL A 192 20.48 -6.70 3.32
N VAL A 193 20.53 -7.86 3.97
CA VAL A 193 21.59 -8.26 4.89
C VAL A 193 22.35 -9.49 4.35
N PRO A 194 23.60 -9.70 4.72
CA PRO A 194 24.36 -10.89 4.29
C PRO A 194 23.67 -12.19 4.71
N ASP A 195 23.29 -12.29 5.98
CA ASP A 195 22.64 -13.46 6.58
C ASP A 195 21.50 -13.02 7.49
N ILE A 196 20.30 -13.49 7.18
CA ILE A 196 19.09 -13.14 7.89
C ILE A 196 19.02 -13.73 9.29
N LYS A 197 19.62 -14.95 9.50
CA LYS A 197 19.64 -15.61 10.81
C LYS A 197 20.59 -14.90 11.78
N ILE A 198 21.76 -14.46 11.27
CA ILE A 198 22.70 -13.65 12.04
C ILE A 198 22.06 -12.32 12.43
N PHE A 199 21.38 -11.67 11.49
CA PHE A 199 20.65 -10.43 11.76
C PHE A 199 19.59 -10.64 12.84
N GLU A 200 18.72 -11.64 12.69
CA GLU A 200 17.67 -11.98 13.66
C GLU A 200 18.25 -12.26 15.06
N SER A 201 19.28 -13.08 15.13
CA SER A 201 19.97 -13.41 16.40
C SER A 201 20.55 -12.16 17.06
N SER A 202 20.91 -11.18 16.29
CA SER A 202 21.47 -9.92 16.74
C SER A 202 20.43 -8.99 17.37
N MET A 203 19.14 -9.21 17.11
CA MET A 203 18.01 -8.37 17.53
C MET A 203 17.17 -9.01 18.63
N LYS A 204 17.83 -9.76 19.54
CA LYS A 204 17.17 -10.41 20.68
C LYS A 204 16.46 -9.39 21.57
N GLY A 205 15.20 -9.69 21.95
CA GLY A 205 14.39 -8.83 22.81
C GLY A 205 13.48 -7.83 22.05
N THR A 206 13.71 -7.65 20.74
CA THR A 206 12.87 -6.81 19.91
C THR A 206 11.68 -7.58 19.31
N SER A 207 10.68 -6.83 18.86
CA SER A 207 9.47 -7.37 18.22
C SER A 207 9.71 -7.58 16.70
N ILE A 208 10.62 -8.52 16.37
CA ILE A 208 10.82 -8.97 15.00
C ILE A 208 9.96 -10.19 14.74
N ALA A 209 9.33 -10.27 13.58
CA ALA A 209 8.61 -11.44 13.13
C ALA A 209 9.17 -11.93 11.78
N GLN A 210 9.20 -13.25 11.62
CA GLN A 210 9.48 -13.90 10.35
C GLN A 210 8.20 -14.02 9.56
N ALA A 211 8.26 -13.72 8.28
CA ALA A 211 7.21 -13.99 7.32
C ALA A 211 7.76 -14.79 6.15
N THR A 212 6.89 -15.61 5.58
CA THR A 212 7.13 -16.35 4.35
C THR A 212 6.05 -16.01 3.33
N TYR A 213 6.40 -16.09 2.08
CA TYR A 213 5.48 -15.85 0.97
C TYR A 213 5.80 -16.81 -0.17
N VAL A 214 4.76 -17.50 -0.63
CA VAL A 214 4.79 -18.29 -1.85
C VAL A 214 3.64 -17.83 -2.74
N GLY A 215 3.95 -17.35 -3.94
CA GLY A 215 2.99 -16.91 -4.92
C GLY A 215 3.22 -17.60 -6.25
N VAL A 216 2.13 -17.97 -6.92
CA VAL A 216 2.16 -18.64 -8.22
C VAL A 216 1.25 -17.96 -9.21
N ASN A 217 1.69 -17.87 -10.46
CA ASN A 217 0.85 -17.55 -11.60
C ASN A 217 0.51 -18.85 -12.34
N VAL A 218 -0.76 -19.01 -12.73
CA VAL A 218 -1.27 -20.21 -13.42
C VAL A 218 -1.64 -19.89 -14.87
N LYS A 219 -1.90 -20.91 -15.69
CA LYS A 219 -2.23 -20.73 -17.11
C LYS A 219 -3.60 -20.07 -17.32
N ASP A 220 -4.60 -20.46 -16.55
CA ASP A 220 -5.95 -19.90 -16.59
C ASP A 220 -6.40 -19.48 -15.19
N PRO A 221 -6.06 -18.27 -14.75
CA PRO A 221 -6.36 -17.81 -13.39
C PRO A 221 -7.85 -17.56 -13.14
N THR A 222 -8.69 -17.57 -14.18
CA THR A 222 -10.14 -17.34 -14.04
C THR A 222 -10.94 -18.63 -13.94
N HIS A 223 -10.34 -19.75 -14.33
CA HIS A 223 -10.97 -21.05 -14.23
C HIS A 223 -11.16 -21.45 -12.78
N ASP A 224 -12.41 -21.61 -12.35
CA ASP A 224 -12.78 -21.97 -10.97
C ASP A 224 -12.13 -21.09 -9.87
N ALA A 225 -11.77 -19.82 -10.17
CA ALA A 225 -10.96 -18.97 -9.31
C ALA A 225 -11.49 -18.87 -7.86
N LYS A 226 -12.82 -18.73 -7.70
CA LYS A 226 -13.43 -18.67 -6.36
C LYS A 226 -13.31 -20.00 -5.63
N LYS A 227 -13.62 -21.11 -6.29
CA LYS A 227 -13.53 -22.47 -5.72
C LYS A 227 -12.08 -22.80 -5.34
N ASN A 228 -11.14 -22.42 -6.18
CA ASN A 228 -9.72 -22.60 -5.92
C ASN A 228 -9.25 -21.79 -4.72
N LEU A 229 -9.72 -20.54 -4.56
CA LEU A 229 -9.42 -19.74 -3.38
C LEU A 229 -10.01 -20.36 -2.11
N ASP A 230 -11.29 -20.78 -2.14
CA ASP A 230 -11.94 -21.42 -1.01
C ASP A 230 -11.18 -22.70 -0.57
N LEU A 231 -10.68 -23.48 -1.53
CA LEU A 231 -9.83 -24.64 -1.24
C LEU A 231 -8.47 -24.24 -0.62
N LEU A 232 -7.83 -23.20 -1.16
CA LEU A 232 -6.55 -22.73 -0.63
C LEU A 232 -6.72 -22.18 0.79
N ASP A 233 -7.81 -21.45 1.07
CA ASP A 233 -8.15 -20.98 2.41
C ASP A 233 -8.42 -22.15 3.37
N GLN A 234 -9.09 -23.19 2.93
CA GLN A 234 -9.31 -24.40 3.73
C GLN A 234 -7.98 -25.06 4.08
N ILE A 235 -7.08 -25.27 3.11
CA ILE A 235 -5.76 -25.88 3.32
C ILE A 235 -4.94 -25.03 4.31
N ALA A 236 -4.90 -23.73 4.12
CA ALA A 236 -4.18 -22.79 5.00
C ALA A 236 -4.76 -22.77 6.42
N GLY A 237 -6.10 -22.81 6.54
CA GLY A 237 -6.80 -22.85 7.82
C GLY A 237 -6.57 -24.15 8.59
N GLU A 238 -6.60 -25.29 7.92
CA GLU A 238 -6.30 -26.59 8.52
C GLU A 238 -4.84 -26.66 9.01
N ALA A 239 -3.89 -26.20 8.21
CA ALA A 239 -2.49 -26.13 8.58
C ALA A 239 -2.25 -25.18 9.76
N THR A 240 -2.92 -24.04 9.81
CA THR A 240 -2.86 -23.12 10.95
C THR A 240 -3.34 -23.76 12.25
N LYS A 241 -4.45 -24.50 12.22
CA LYS A 241 -4.96 -25.24 13.39
C LYS A 241 -3.97 -26.28 13.90
N GLN A 242 -3.21 -26.91 13.01
CA GLN A 242 -2.17 -27.89 13.39
C GLN A 242 -0.98 -27.21 14.09
N LEU A 243 -0.64 -25.96 13.72
CA LEU A 243 0.46 -25.22 14.35
C LEU A 243 0.15 -24.76 15.77
N ASP A 244 -1.07 -24.29 16.02
CA ASP A 244 -1.41 -23.51 17.22
C ASP A 244 -2.28 -24.28 18.25
N GLY A 245 -2.56 -25.55 17.99
CA GLY A 245 -3.24 -26.46 18.92
C GLY A 245 -4.59 -25.97 19.44
N GLN A 246 -5.41 -25.29 18.63
CA GLN A 246 -6.76 -24.80 18.97
C GLN A 246 -6.83 -23.79 20.13
N THR A 247 -5.80 -22.99 20.39
CA THR A 247 -5.82 -21.96 21.40
C THR A 247 -6.85 -20.88 21.05
N PRO A 248 -7.75 -20.47 21.97
CA PRO A 248 -8.68 -19.38 21.69
C PRO A 248 -7.92 -18.05 21.52
N GLY A 249 -8.05 -17.40 20.36
CA GLY A 249 -7.42 -16.12 20.08
C GLY A 249 -6.87 -16.03 18.65
N VAL A 250 -6.14 -14.95 18.37
CA VAL A 250 -5.40 -14.83 17.09
C VAL A 250 -4.12 -15.67 17.21
N PRO A 251 -3.92 -16.69 16.35
CA PRO A 251 -2.75 -17.54 16.42
C PRO A 251 -1.46 -16.74 16.23
N GLU A 252 -0.42 -17.07 16.99
CA GLU A 252 0.90 -16.43 16.80
C GLU A 252 1.57 -16.87 15.51
N SER A 253 1.34 -18.12 15.11
CA SER A 253 1.82 -18.71 13.86
C SER A 253 0.63 -19.10 13.01
N TYR A 254 0.57 -18.61 11.79
CA TYR A 254 -0.56 -18.87 10.91
C TYR A 254 -0.17 -18.79 9.45
N PHE A 255 -1.01 -19.39 8.60
CA PHE A 255 -0.99 -19.20 7.16
C PHE A 255 -2.20 -18.37 6.72
N SER A 256 -2.03 -17.60 5.67
CA SER A 256 -3.08 -16.82 5.03
C SER A 256 -3.02 -17.04 3.53
N ALA A 257 -4.13 -17.42 2.95
CA ALA A 257 -4.28 -17.55 1.51
C ALA A 257 -4.81 -16.24 0.91
N ASN A 258 -4.43 -15.99 -0.33
CA ASN A 258 -4.92 -14.86 -1.10
C ASN A 258 -4.97 -15.21 -2.58
N SER A 259 -5.87 -14.56 -3.32
CA SER A 259 -5.87 -14.60 -4.78
C SER A 259 -5.96 -13.20 -5.38
N ARG A 260 -5.36 -13.03 -6.56
CA ARG A 260 -5.52 -11.79 -7.34
C ARG A 260 -6.97 -11.59 -7.75
N TYR A 261 -7.68 -12.66 -8.03
CA TYR A 261 -9.09 -12.61 -8.39
C TYR A 261 -9.95 -11.95 -7.30
N ASP A 262 -9.78 -12.37 -6.05
CA ASP A 262 -10.51 -11.79 -4.92
C ASP A 262 -10.09 -10.35 -4.65
N ALA A 263 -8.79 -10.09 -4.62
CA ALA A 263 -8.24 -8.74 -4.50
C ALA A 263 -8.75 -7.81 -5.61
N GLU A 264 -8.89 -8.31 -6.84
CA GLU A 264 -9.46 -7.56 -7.96
C GLU A 264 -10.93 -7.25 -7.76
N GLY A 265 -11.71 -8.18 -7.24
CA GLY A 265 -13.12 -7.98 -6.89
C GLY A 265 -13.29 -6.86 -5.85
N MET A 266 -12.50 -6.89 -4.77
CA MET A 266 -12.51 -5.86 -3.73
C MET A 266 -12.08 -4.49 -4.27
N VAL A 267 -10.99 -4.45 -5.04
CA VAL A 267 -10.47 -3.21 -5.64
C VAL A 267 -11.46 -2.63 -6.65
N ASN A 268 -12.09 -3.47 -7.48
CA ASN A 268 -13.11 -3.04 -8.44
C ASN A 268 -14.32 -2.42 -7.73
N GLY A 269 -14.81 -3.04 -6.66
CA GLY A 269 -15.92 -2.52 -5.87
C GLY A 269 -15.60 -1.14 -5.28
N PHE A 270 -14.44 -1.01 -4.63
CA PHE A 270 -14.02 0.24 -4.02
C PHE A 270 -13.75 1.36 -5.06
N VAL A 271 -12.95 1.05 -6.07
CA VAL A 271 -12.56 2.04 -7.11
C VAL A 271 -13.76 2.42 -7.96
N GLY A 272 -14.61 1.45 -8.34
CA GLY A 272 -15.83 1.71 -9.10
C GLY A 272 -16.83 2.56 -8.31
N GLY A 273 -17.05 2.25 -7.03
CA GLY A 273 -17.90 3.04 -6.15
C GLY A 273 -17.40 4.48 -5.98
N THR A 274 -16.11 4.65 -5.71
CA THR A 274 -15.49 6.00 -5.56
C THR A 274 -15.54 6.78 -6.86
N PHE A 275 -15.31 6.15 -8.00
CA PHE A 275 -15.40 6.77 -9.32
C PHE A 275 -16.83 7.23 -9.63
N PHE A 276 -17.82 6.38 -9.35
CA PHE A 276 -19.24 6.73 -9.51
C PHE A 276 -19.63 7.95 -8.65
N ILE A 277 -19.25 7.93 -7.35
CA ILE A 277 -19.52 9.06 -6.44
C ILE A 277 -18.84 10.33 -6.95
N GLY A 278 -17.59 10.24 -7.42
CA GLY A 278 -16.86 11.39 -7.96
C GLY A 278 -17.54 12.01 -9.18
N ILE A 279 -18.02 11.21 -10.11
CA ILE A 279 -18.78 11.68 -11.28
C ILE A 279 -20.10 12.31 -10.84
N PHE A 280 -20.85 11.67 -9.95
CA PHE A 280 -22.13 12.14 -9.47
C PHE A 280 -22.01 13.50 -8.76
N LEU A 281 -21.04 13.64 -7.86
CA LEU A 281 -20.75 14.91 -7.19
C LEU A 281 -20.34 16.00 -8.19
N SER A 282 -19.54 15.66 -9.21
CA SER A 282 -19.13 16.61 -10.25
C SER A 282 -20.33 17.14 -11.03
N ILE A 283 -21.30 16.29 -11.35
CA ILE A 283 -22.55 16.71 -12.02
C ILE A 283 -23.33 17.65 -11.11
N ILE A 284 -23.49 17.33 -9.82
CA ILE A 284 -24.18 18.18 -8.86
C ILE A 284 -23.51 19.57 -8.76
N PHE A 285 -22.20 19.62 -8.60
CA PHE A 285 -21.46 20.87 -8.50
C PHE A 285 -21.51 21.66 -9.80
N MET A 286 -21.49 21.00 -10.95
CA MET A 286 -21.65 21.66 -12.25
C MET A 286 -23.04 22.29 -12.38
N LEU A 287 -24.11 21.57 -12.04
CA LEU A 287 -25.48 22.12 -12.03
C LEU A 287 -25.59 23.29 -11.06
N GLY A 288 -25.03 23.18 -9.87
CA GLY A 288 -24.96 24.28 -8.89
C GLY A 288 -24.24 25.50 -9.46
N THR A 289 -23.13 25.30 -10.17
CA THR A 289 -22.40 26.41 -10.82
C THR A 289 -23.28 27.11 -11.89
N VAL A 290 -23.94 26.34 -12.74
CA VAL A 290 -24.84 26.86 -13.78
C VAL A 290 -25.98 27.66 -13.16
N LEU A 291 -26.60 27.15 -12.09
CA LEU A 291 -27.67 27.85 -11.38
C LEU A 291 -27.18 29.16 -10.77
N VAL A 292 -26.02 29.19 -10.14
CA VAL A 292 -25.44 30.41 -9.57
C VAL A 292 -25.18 31.45 -10.66
N ILE A 293 -24.62 31.02 -11.80
CA ILE A 293 -24.40 31.94 -12.95
C ILE A 293 -25.73 32.48 -13.48
N TYR A 294 -26.73 31.62 -13.65
CA TYR A 294 -28.04 32.00 -14.16
C TYR A 294 -28.73 33.01 -13.25
N TYR A 295 -28.80 32.72 -11.94
CA TYR A 295 -29.41 33.65 -10.97
C TYR A 295 -28.65 34.97 -10.91
N LYS A 296 -27.34 34.96 -11.03
CA LYS A 296 -26.52 36.16 -11.05
C LYS A 296 -26.84 37.02 -12.27
N GLN A 297 -26.94 36.44 -13.46
CA GLN A 297 -27.28 37.16 -14.70
C GLN A 297 -28.67 37.78 -14.64
N ILE A 298 -29.66 37.05 -14.11
CA ILE A 298 -31.01 37.57 -13.91
C ILE A 298 -30.99 38.76 -12.94
N SER A 299 -30.33 38.62 -11.78
CA SER A 299 -30.24 39.68 -10.77
C SER A 299 -29.60 40.97 -11.32
N GLU A 300 -28.53 40.83 -12.08
CA GLU A 300 -27.85 41.96 -12.74
C GLU A 300 -28.73 42.60 -13.82
N GLY A 301 -29.46 41.80 -14.60
CA GLY A 301 -30.39 42.29 -15.61
C GLY A 301 -31.57 43.11 -15.03
N TYR A 302 -32.10 42.68 -13.89
CA TYR A 302 -33.17 43.43 -13.19
C TYR A 302 -32.64 44.74 -12.61
N GLU A 303 -31.46 44.78 -12.00
CA GLU A 303 -30.86 46.00 -11.44
C GLU A 303 -30.50 47.04 -12.52
N ASP A 304 -30.05 46.60 -13.68
CA ASP A 304 -29.78 47.52 -14.78
C ASP A 304 -31.03 48.09 -15.37
N ARG A 305 -32.15 47.33 -15.44
CA ARG A 305 -33.46 47.85 -15.91
C ARG A 305 -34.00 48.98 -15.05
N GLU A 306 -33.91 48.87 -13.72
CA GLU A 306 -34.35 49.92 -12.79
C GLU A 306 -33.56 51.24 -12.89
N ARG A 307 -32.38 51.20 -13.55
CA ARG A 307 -31.53 52.39 -13.74
C ARG A 307 -31.78 53.12 -15.05
N PHE A 308 -32.44 52.48 -15.99
CA PHE A 308 -32.74 53.05 -17.31
C PHE A 308 -34.21 53.49 -17.42
N VAL A 309 -35.00 53.35 -16.37
CA VAL A 309 -36.37 53.95 -16.20
C VAL A 309 -36.26 55.08 -15.21
#